data_e9850e559ca80bb79d4e8ed2d844c557
#
_entry.id   e9850e559ca80bb79d4e8ed2d844c557
#
_cell.length_a   1.000
_cell.length_b   1.000
_cell.length_c   1.000
_cell.angle_alpha   90.00
_cell.angle_beta   90.00
_cell.angle_gamma   90.00
#
_symmetry.space_group_name_H-M   'P 1'
#
loop_
_entity.id
_entity.type
_entity.pdbx_description
1 polymer ?
#
loop_
_entity_poly.entity_id
_entity_poly.type
_entity_poly.pdbx_seq_one_letter_code
_entity_poly.pdbx_strand_id
1 'polypeptide(L)'
;LFWHYLEKSELRPVVREEYKEPCSSLYVRDKKTLLFEVTYYKKRINFEVFHALTDGTGATEFLRELVKNYLYLIHEEDLEPVELSNQYLTVKDQEDDSFSRYYDPDFPRKKKKKIRAVQIKKGGKGYEELQINEASMSVKELLGIAREKKVSMSVLLTAAFICAIHEEMSRMQEKKPVILMVPVNLRKIFPSDSMLNFFGYIEPGYQFGGGKDSFEDVLEAVKLYFQENLSKEHMAGRMNELIAIEKHKILKWAPLELKNRCIRAGAKMAEQEVTAVLSNMSVVKMPEDYAQYIEKFGVYTSTNRTELCICSFKDTLSLSFTSRYDSTNIQRNFYRILTELGVQVTVTEADFPEDAKANYEGKKVLQIFTFCCIAAIVLSMMTDIIISPGVHWSVYVASGCATMWFTMAVGYVKRFNLLKNAAWQLLIMSGICVLWDLGTGWRGWSVNIGIPNICLLIQIVMLIISRIRSLSPREYMIYYV
;
A
#
# COMPACT_ATOMS: atom_id res chain seq x y z
N LEU A 1 6.28 23.63 2.83
CA LEU A 1 6.94 23.65 1.52
C LEU A 1 8.04 22.60 1.37
N PHE A 2 8.62 22.12 2.48
CA PHE A 2 9.81 21.25 2.44
C PHE A 2 9.55 19.83 2.96
N TRP A 3 8.49 19.58 3.73
CA TRP A 3 8.15 18.28 4.33
C TRP A 3 6.64 18.03 4.32
N HIS A 4 6.26 16.77 4.29
CA HIS A 4 4.93 16.33 4.71
C HIS A 4 4.95 16.16 6.23
N TYR A 5 3.88 16.52 6.89
CA TYR A 5 3.68 16.32 8.32
C TYR A 5 2.27 15.83 8.59
N LEU A 6 2.09 15.13 9.71
CA LEU A 6 0.78 14.74 10.20
C LEU A 6 0.16 15.93 10.94
N GLU A 7 -1.09 16.21 10.66
CA GLU A 7 -1.86 17.28 11.28
C GLU A 7 -2.99 16.67 12.10
N LYS A 8 -3.25 17.21 13.30
CA LYS A 8 -4.42 16.85 14.10
C LYS A 8 -5.67 17.26 13.33
N SER A 9 -6.62 16.32 13.20
CA SER A 9 -7.86 16.53 12.45
C SER A 9 -9.03 16.68 13.42
N GLU A 10 -9.92 17.63 13.15
CA GLU A 10 -11.21 17.78 13.84
C GLU A 10 -12.29 16.85 13.25
N LEU A 11 -11.97 16.11 12.18
CA LEU A 11 -12.90 15.16 11.59
C LEU A 11 -13.19 14.04 12.58
N ARG A 12 -14.46 13.73 12.77
CA ARG A 12 -14.87 12.60 13.60
C ARG A 12 -14.82 11.31 12.76
N PRO A 13 -14.24 10.23 13.29
CA PRO A 13 -14.31 8.92 12.63
C PRO A 13 -15.76 8.44 12.60
N VAL A 14 -16.15 7.84 11.50
CA VAL A 14 -17.47 7.24 11.31
C VAL A 14 -17.27 5.75 11.10
N VAL A 15 -17.87 4.94 11.98
CA VAL A 15 -17.93 3.49 11.82
C VAL A 15 -19.08 3.17 10.85
N ARG A 16 -18.82 2.37 9.83
CA ARG A 16 -19.81 2.02 8.81
C ARG A 16 -19.56 0.61 8.27
N GLU A 17 -20.54 0.09 7.57
CA GLU A 17 -20.38 -1.17 6.84
C GLU A 17 -19.27 -1.04 5.79
N GLU A 18 -18.55 -2.14 5.54
CA GLU A 18 -17.49 -2.20 4.54
C GLU A 18 -18.07 -1.94 3.14
N TYR A 19 -17.51 -0.98 2.42
CA TYR A 19 -18.06 -0.46 1.17
C TYR A 19 -17.01 -0.36 0.04
N LYS A 20 -15.78 -0.72 0.32
CA LYS A 20 -14.64 -0.66 -0.61
C LYS A 20 -13.73 -1.86 -0.39
N GLU A 21 -12.90 -2.16 -1.39
CA GLU A 21 -11.90 -3.21 -1.28
C GLU A 21 -10.92 -2.94 -0.13
N PRO A 22 -10.53 -3.99 0.61
CA PRO A 22 -9.51 -3.89 1.63
C PRO A 22 -8.21 -3.29 1.10
N CYS A 23 -7.49 -2.59 1.97
CA CYS A 23 -6.24 -1.92 1.61
C CYS A 23 -6.39 -0.85 0.52
N SER A 24 -7.58 -0.30 0.34
CA SER A 24 -7.83 0.84 -0.52
C SER A 24 -7.14 2.09 0.02
N SER A 25 -6.83 3.06 -0.87
CA SER A 25 -6.11 4.26 -0.46
C SER A 25 -6.93 5.12 0.51
N LEU A 26 -6.42 5.28 1.73
CA LEU A 26 -6.95 6.21 2.75
C LEU A 26 -6.49 7.64 2.50
N TYR A 27 -5.29 7.81 1.99
CA TYR A 27 -4.76 9.11 1.63
C TYR A 27 -5.13 9.47 0.19
N VAL A 28 -5.90 10.54 0.06
CA VAL A 28 -6.24 11.10 -1.24
C VAL A 28 -5.69 12.53 -1.30
N ARG A 29 -4.83 12.78 -2.29
CA ARG A 29 -4.22 14.10 -2.49
C ARG A 29 -5.31 15.15 -2.65
N ASP A 30 -5.10 16.32 -2.00
CA ASP A 30 -5.99 17.47 -2.03
C ASP A 30 -7.37 17.25 -1.36
N LYS A 31 -7.56 16.17 -0.61
CA LYS A 31 -8.75 15.91 0.21
C LYS A 31 -8.35 15.80 1.69
N LYS A 32 -9.08 16.51 2.56
CA LYS A 32 -8.96 16.29 4.02
C LYS A 32 -9.69 15.01 4.38
N THR A 33 -8.94 13.97 4.74
CA THR A 33 -9.48 12.68 5.20
C THR A 33 -8.73 12.25 6.44
N LEU A 34 -9.39 11.46 7.27
CA LEU A 34 -8.69 10.70 8.31
C LEU A 34 -7.78 9.66 7.60
N LEU A 35 -6.63 9.41 8.19
CA LEU A 35 -5.67 8.43 7.70
C LEU A 35 -5.91 7.03 8.30
N PHE A 36 -7.08 6.83 8.86
CA PHE A 36 -7.57 5.54 9.32
C PHE A 36 -9.09 5.45 9.13
N GLU A 37 -9.61 4.24 9.13
CA GLU A 37 -11.03 3.95 9.02
C GLU A 37 -11.36 2.69 9.83
N VAL A 38 -12.55 2.69 10.43
CA VAL A 38 -13.13 1.52 11.07
C VAL A 38 -14.38 1.15 10.30
N THR A 39 -14.41 -0.09 9.81
CA THR A 39 -15.58 -0.67 9.12
C THR A 39 -15.96 -1.99 9.74
N TYR A 40 -17.15 -2.48 9.45
CA TYR A 40 -17.59 -3.80 9.85
C TYR A 40 -18.25 -4.52 8.67
N TYR A 41 -18.14 -5.85 8.67
CA TYR A 41 -18.86 -6.70 7.72
C TYR A 41 -19.21 -8.02 8.41
N LYS A 42 -20.50 -8.34 8.48
CA LYS A 42 -21.03 -9.51 9.23
C LYS A 42 -20.52 -9.47 10.70
N LYS A 43 -19.66 -10.43 11.07
CA LYS A 43 -19.04 -10.53 12.41
C LYS A 43 -17.59 -10.02 12.46
N ARG A 44 -17.13 -9.32 11.42
CA ARG A 44 -15.77 -8.82 11.31
C ARG A 44 -15.72 -7.33 11.56
N ILE A 45 -14.81 -6.89 12.42
CA ILE A 45 -14.43 -5.48 12.62
C ILE A 45 -13.12 -5.27 11.87
N ASN A 46 -13.08 -4.28 10.96
CA ASN A 46 -11.91 -3.92 10.21
C ASN A 46 -11.37 -2.57 10.71
N PHE A 47 -10.07 -2.52 10.92
CA PHE A 47 -9.33 -1.29 11.16
C PHE A 47 -8.30 -1.12 10.07
N GLU A 48 -8.52 -0.16 9.18
CA GLU A 48 -7.56 0.22 8.16
C GLU A 48 -6.82 1.48 8.59
N VAL A 49 -5.51 1.49 8.47
CA VAL A 49 -4.67 2.63 8.84
C VAL A 49 -3.58 2.88 7.81
N PHE A 50 -3.36 4.14 7.47
CA PHE A 50 -2.26 4.54 6.61
C PHE A 50 -0.94 4.42 7.39
N HIS A 51 0.01 3.67 6.87
CA HIS A 51 1.23 3.26 7.57
C HIS A 51 2.13 4.44 8.02
N ALA A 52 1.86 5.67 7.58
CA ALA A 52 2.55 6.86 8.11
C ALA A 52 2.10 7.22 9.53
N LEU A 53 0.92 6.78 9.99
CA LEU A 53 0.43 7.03 11.35
C LEU A 53 1.12 6.14 12.38
N THR A 54 1.23 4.86 12.08
CA THR A 54 1.67 3.85 13.05
C THR A 54 2.17 2.60 12.33
N ASP A 55 2.91 1.78 13.05
CA ASP A 55 3.28 0.44 12.60
C ASP A 55 2.27 -0.62 13.06
N GLY A 56 2.54 -1.87 12.71
CA GLY A 56 1.68 -2.98 13.06
C GLY A 56 1.46 -3.15 14.58
N THR A 57 2.43 -2.76 15.42
CA THR A 57 2.28 -2.83 16.87
C THR A 57 1.24 -1.82 17.35
N GLY A 58 1.39 -0.55 16.97
CA GLY A 58 0.42 0.47 17.38
C GLY A 58 -0.97 0.26 16.77
N ALA A 59 -1.04 -0.21 15.50
CA ALA A 59 -2.31 -0.58 14.89
C ALA A 59 -3.02 -1.73 15.62
N THR A 60 -2.27 -2.75 16.04
CA THR A 60 -2.82 -3.89 16.81
C THR A 60 -3.30 -3.47 18.18
N GLU A 61 -2.56 -2.59 18.89
CA GLU A 61 -2.99 -2.08 20.19
C GLU A 61 -4.29 -1.27 20.05
N PHE A 62 -4.39 -0.39 19.07
CA PHE A 62 -5.62 0.35 18.82
C PHE A 62 -6.81 -0.59 18.53
N LEU A 63 -6.62 -1.59 17.67
CA LEU A 63 -7.67 -2.57 17.37
C LEU A 63 -8.08 -3.38 18.60
N ARG A 64 -7.15 -3.77 19.43
CA ARG A 64 -7.41 -4.50 20.69
C ARG A 64 -8.27 -3.66 21.63
N GLU A 65 -7.91 -2.38 21.83
CA GLU A 65 -8.68 -1.48 22.68
C GLU A 65 -10.09 -1.24 22.11
N LEU A 66 -10.20 -1.07 20.78
CA LEU A 66 -11.50 -0.94 20.12
C LEU A 66 -12.38 -2.17 20.35
N VAL A 67 -11.83 -3.37 20.15
CA VAL A 67 -12.57 -4.63 20.30
C VAL A 67 -12.94 -4.88 21.77
N LYS A 68 -12.06 -4.59 22.71
CA LYS A 68 -12.37 -4.69 24.15
C LYS A 68 -13.57 -3.80 24.53
N ASN A 69 -13.51 -2.52 24.16
CA ASN A 69 -14.59 -1.60 24.46
C ASN A 69 -15.92 -2.02 23.78
N TYR A 70 -15.85 -2.47 22.53
CA TYR A 70 -17.02 -2.98 21.82
C TYR A 70 -17.65 -4.19 22.51
N LEU A 71 -16.85 -5.19 22.88
CA LEU A 71 -17.31 -6.40 23.56
C LEU A 71 -17.88 -6.06 24.96
N TYR A 72 -17.23 -5.18 25.70
CA TYR A 72 -17.76 -4.71 26.99
C TYR A 72 -19.15 -4.11 26.86
N LEU A 73 -19.37 -3.24 25.86
CA LEU A 73 -20.67 -2.59 25.65
C LEU A 73 -21.81 -3.56 25.28
N ILE A 74 -21.50 -4.68 24.64
CA ILE A 74 -22.52 -5.69 24.29
C ILE A 74 -22.65 -6.83 25.31
N HIS A 75 -21.70 -7.02 26.19
CA HIS A 75 -21.66 -8.06 27.21
C HIS A 75 -21.39 -7.47 28.60
N GLU A 76 -22.00 -6.31 28.90
CA GLU A 76 -21.80 -5.57 30.15
C GLU A 76 -22.15 -6.39 31.41
N GLU A 77 -23.07 -7.36 31.28
CA GLU A 77 -23.44 -8.27 32.36
C GLU A 77 -22.38 -9.35 32.65
N ASP A 78 -21.58 -9.73 31.64
CA ASP A 78 -20.61 -10.83 31.69
C ASP A 78 -19.15 -10.37 31.80
N LEU A 79 -18.87 -9.13 31.48
CA LEU A 79 -17.51 -8.59 31.38
C LEU A 79 -17.26 -7.46 32.36
N GLU A 80 -16.11 -7.49 33.02
CA GLU A 80 -15.63 -6.37 33.83
C GLU A 80 -15.06 -5.25 32.92
N PRO A 81 -15.23 -3.96 33.29
CA PRO A 81 -14.60 -2.87 32.57
C PRO A 81 -13.10 -3.05 32.51
N VAL A 82 -12.54 -3.04 31.30
CA VAL A 82 -11.09 -3.14 31.14
C VAL A 82 -10.45 -1.79 31.34
N GLU A 83 -9.53 -1.68 32.30
CA GLU A 83 -8.64 -0.53 32.37
C GLU A 83 -7.85 -0.38 31.06
N LEU A 84 -7.80 0.84 30.52
CA LEU A 84 -7.02 1.11 29.32
C LEU A 84 -5.57 0.71 29.56
N SER A 85 -5.02 -0.12 28.68
CA SER A 85 -3.68 -0.70 28.83
C SER A 85 -2.56 0.34 28.98
N ASN A 86 -2.87 1.60 28.65
CA ASN A 86 -1.93 2.71 28.61
C ASN A 86 -2.27 3.85 29.60
N GLN A 87 -3.02 3.57 30.66
CA GLN A 87 -3.41 4.61 31.67
C GLN A 87 -2.22 5.36 32.27
N TYR A 88 -1.04 4.72 32.31
CA TYR A 88 0.17 5.27 32.92
C TYR A 88 1.10 5.97 31.91
N LEU A 89 0.84 5.86 30.60
CA LEU A 89 1.63 6.50 29.56
C LEU A 89 1.07 7.87 29.21
N THR A 90 1.94 8.86 29.20
CA THR A 90 1.55 10.19 28.73
C THR A 90 1.41 10.21 27.20
N VAL A 91 0.60 11.13 26.68
CA VAL A 91 0.51 11.37 25.22
C VAL A 91 1.90 11.62 24.62
N LYS A 92 2.78 12.28 25.37
CA LYS A 92 4.15 12.55 24.96
C LYS A 92 4.97 11.27 24.80
N ASP A 93 4.77 10.26 25.66
CA ASP A 93 5.48 8.99 25.54
C ASP A 93 5.01 8.21 24.30
N GLN A 94 3.71 8.23 24.04
CA GLN A 94 3.11 7.57 22.87
C GLN A 94 3.47 8.24 21.54
N GLU A 95 3.66 9.57 21.52
CA GLU A 95 4.04 10.37 20.34
C GLU A 95 5.57 10.56 20.22
N ASP A 96 6.38 9.89 21.04
CA ASP A 96 7.83 10.06 21.02
C ASP A 96 8.45 9.50 19.74
N ASP A 97 9.33 10.29 19.10
CA ASP A 97 10.15 9.86 17.97
C ASP A 97 11.35 9.02 18.45
N SER A 98 11.10 7.75 18.65
CA SER A 98 12.11 6.80 19.11
C SER A 98 13.28 6.63 18.14
N PHE A 99 13.09 6.87 16.84
CA PHE A 99 14.20 6.88 15.88
C PHE A 99 15.19 8.00 16.19
N SER A 100 14.70 9.20 16.45
CA SER A 100 15.58 10.34 16.83
C SER A 100 16.23 10.13 18.20
N ARG A 101 15.55 9.46 19.13
CA ARG A 101 16.09 9.14 20.47
C ARG A 101 17.31 8.24 20.40
N TYR A 102 17.29 7.21 19.55
CA TYR A 102 18.34 6.22 19.42
C TYR A 102 19.35 6.49 18.30
N TYR A 103 19.24 7.64 17.64
CA TYR A 103 20.18 8.02 16.58
C TYR A 103 21.55 8.41 17.14
N ASP A 104 22.59 7.76 16.63
CA ASP A 104 23.97 8.06 16.91
C ASP A 104 24.66 8.57 15.62
N PRO A 105 25.03 9.86 15.55
CA PRO A 105 25.67 10.43 14.36
C PRO A 105 27.07 9.85 14.07
N ASP A 106 27.75 9.32 15.11
CA ASP A 106 29.10 8.77 15.04
C ASP A 106 29.11 7.25 14.78
N PHE A 107 27.94 6.64 14.62
CA PHE A 107 27.83 5.22 14.36
C PHE A 107 28.54 4.83 13.05
N PRO A 108 29.42 3.80 13.06
CA PRO A 108 30.20 3.39 11.89
C PRO A 108 29.30 2.96 10.72
N ARG A 109 29.40 3.64 9.59
CA ARG A 109 28.62 3.32 8.37
C ARG A 109 29.33 2.23 7.58
N LYS A 110 28.70 1.07 7.44
CA LYS A 110 29.17 0.00 6.56
C LYS A 110 28.53 0.16 5.17
N LYS A 111 29.35 0.25 4.13
CA LYS A 111 28.81 0.21 2.75
C LYS A 111 28.25 -1.17 2.46
N LYS A 112 26.92 -1.25 2.29
CA LYS A 112 26.24 -2.49 1.85
C LYS A 112 26.42 -2.67 0.35
N LYS A 113 26.83 -3.87 -0.09
CA LYS A 113 26.84 -4.22 -1.50
C LYS A 113 25.38 -4.41 -1.94
N LYS A 114 24.94 -3.62 -2.93
CA LYS A 114 23.60 -3.75 -3.48
C LYS A 114 23.50 -5.02 -4.32
N ILE A 115 22.59 -5.91 -3.96
CA ILE A 115 22.34 -7.19 -4.65
C ILE A 115 20.95 -7.07 -5.27
N ARG A 116 20.86 -7.38 -6.56
CA ARG A 116 19.56 -7.44 -7.24
C ARG A 116 18.91 -8.79 -6.99
N ALA A 117 17.79 -8.79 -6.31
CA ALA A 117 16.96 -9.95 -6.07
C ALA A 117 16.20 -10.39 -7.33
N VAL A 118 15.78 -11.64 -7.36
CA VAL A 118 14.81 -12.10 -8.36
C VAL A 118 13.53 -11.27 -8.25
N GLN A 119 12.93 -10.96 -9.39
CA GLN A 119 11.64 -10.28 -9.44
C GLN A 119 10.60 -11.27 -9.97
N ILE A 120 9.51 -11.44 -9.24
CA ILE A 120 8.37 -12.25 -9.67
C ILE A 120 7.78 -11.57 -10.90
N LYS A 121 7.63 -12.31 -12.01
CA LYS A 121 7.06 -11.76 -13.23
C LYS A 121 5.56 -11.51 -13.04
N LYS A 122 5.11 -10.33 -13.41
CA LYS A 122 3.69 -10.07 -13.57
C LYS A 122 3.19 -10.94 -14.72
N GLY A 123 2.08 -11.64 -14.50
CA GLY A 123 1.36 -12.29 -15.60
C GLY A 123 0.97 -11.28 -16.68
N GLY A 124 0.63 -11.72 -17.88
CA GLY A 124 0.47 -10.87 -19.07
C GLY A 124 -0.61 -9.76 -18.99
N LYS A 125 -1.47 -9.81 -17.98
CA LYS A 125 -2.38 -8.71 -17.58
C LYS A 125 -2.16 -8.53 -16.09
N GLY A 126 -1.34 -7.55 -15.68
CA GLY A 126 -1.17 -7.24 -14.26
C GLY A 126 -2.51 -6.85 -13.67
N TYR A 127 -2.99 -7.57 -12.66
CA TYR A 127 -4.15 -7.13 -11.89
C TYR A 127 -3.82 -5.81 -11.22
N GLU A 128 -4.66 -4.82 -11.45
CA GLU A 128 -4.62 -3.59 -10.67
C GLU A 128 -5.24 -3.80 -9.28
N GLU A 129 -6.01 -4.87 -9.11
CA GLU A 129 -6.70 -5.28 -7.89
C GLU A 129 -5.77 -6.08 -6.97
N LEU A 130 -5.90 -5.86 -5.67
CA LEU A 130 -5.17 -6.61 -4.66
C LEU A 130 -5.84 -7.99 -4.48
N GLN A 131 -5.11 -9.06 -4.78
CA GLN A 131 -5.53 -10.42 -4.49
C GLN A 131 -5.23 -10.73 -3.02
N ILE A 132 -6.23 -11.21 -2.28
CA ILE A 132 -6.08 -11.64 -0.89
C ILE A 132 -6.39 -13.12 -0.82
N ASN A 133 -5.46 -13.89 -0.27
CA ASN A 133 -5.61 -15.32 -0.05
C ASN A 133 -5.33 -15.62 1.42
N GLU A 134 -6.30 -16.15 2.13
CA GLU A 134 -6.22 -16.47 3.55
C GLU A 134 -6.01 -17.95 3.80
N ALA A 135 -5.28 -18.26 4.86
CA ALA A 135 -5.21 -19.59 5.42
C ALA A 135 -5.06 -19.52 6.94
N SER A 136 -5.39 -20.61 7.59
CA SER A 136 -5.19 -20.80 9.02
C SER A 136 -4.59 -22.16 9.32
N MET A 137 -3.84 -22.24 10.43
CA MET A 137 -3.23 -23.47 10.92
C MET A 137 -3.05 -23.43 12.43
N SER A 138 -2.74 -24.57 13.04
CA SER A 138 -2.44 -24.65 14.48
C SER A 138 -1.05 -24.06 14.77
N VAL A 139 -0.99 -23.13 15.72
CA VAL A 139 0.28 -22.60 16.26
C VAL A 139 1.09 -23.72 16.92
N LYS A 140 0.42 -24.64 17.64
CA LYS A 140 1.08 -25.74 18.37
C LYS A 140 1.75 -26.71 17.41
N GLU A 141 1.07 -27.10 16.32
CA GLU A 141 1.64 -27.97 15.28
C GLU A 141 2.89 -27.35 14.68
N LEU A 142 2.80 -26.10 14.23
CA LEU A 142 3.92 -25.40 13.59
C LEU A 142 5.10 -25.18 14.56
N LEU A 143 4.83 -24.86 15.83
CA LEU A 143 5.85 -24.75 16.86
C LEU A 143 6.50 -26.10 17.17
N GLY A 144 5.75 -27.21 17.09
CA GLY A 144 6.29 -28.56 17.24
C GLY A 144 7.38 -28.84 16.20
N ILE A 145 7.06 -28.61 14.94
CA ILE A 145 8.00 -28.77 13.80
C ILE A 145 9.20 -27.83 13.92
N ALA A 146 8.96 -26.55 14.25
CA ALA A 146 10.04 -25.59 14.42
C ALA A 146 11.02 -26.00 15.54
N ARG A 147 10.52 -26.56 16.64
CA ARG A 147 11.35 -27.09 17.76
C ARG A 147 12.13 -28.32 17.34
N GLU A 148 11.51 -29.26 16.62
CA GLU A 148 12.19 -30.44 16.07
C GLU A 148 13.36 -30.04 15.18
N LYS A 149 13.14 -29.08 14.29
CA LYS A 149 14.17 -28.54 13.39
C LYS A 149 15.12 -27.52 14.07
N LYS A 150 14.93 -27.22 15.36
CA LYS A 150 15.76 -26.28 16.17
C LYS A 150 15.84 -24.88 15.56
N VAL A 151 14.70 -24.36 15.08
CA VAL A 151 14.56 -23.03 14.51
C VAL A 151 13.37 -22.29 15.13
N SER A 152 13.28 -20.97 14.91
CA SER A 152 12.07 -20.21 15.24
C SER A 152 11.00 -20.39 14.16
N MET A 153 9.74 -20.17 14.50
CA MET A 153 8.63 -20.15 13.54
C MET A 153 8.89 -19.19 12.36
N SER A 154 9.42 -18.00 12.64
CA SER A 154 9.74 -17.01 11.60
C SER A 154 10.81 -17.53 10.64
N VAL A 155 11.82 -18.24 11.12
CA VAL A 155 12.86 -18.86 10.27
C VAL A 155 12.25 -19.95 9.39
N LEU A 156 11.41 -20.82 9.98
CA LEU A 156 10.75 -21.90 9.25
C LEU A 156 9.86 -21.36 8.12
N LEU A 157 9.01 -20.39 8.43
CA LEU A 157 8.10 -19.78 7.43
C LEU A 157 8.86 -18.96 6.38
N THR A 158 9.97 -18.31 6.77
CA THR A 158 10.84 -17.60 5.80
C THR A 158 11.47 -18.58 4.82
N ALA A 159 12.00 -19.72 5.29
CA ALA A 159 12.57 -20.74 4.42
C ALA A 159 11.51 -21.36 3.49
N ALA A 160 10.34 -21.70 4.03
CA ALA A 160 9.22 -22.20 3.23
C ALA A 160 8.79 -21.21 2.13
N PHE A 161 8.75 -19.91 2.43
CA PHE A 161 8.39 -18.90 1.44
C PHE A 161 9.46 -18.71 0.36
N ILE A 162 10.74 -18.74 0.72
CA ILE A 162 11.86 -18.72 -0.25
C ILE A 162 11.77 -19.92 -1.18
N CYS A 163 11.55 -21.14 -0.67
CA CYS A 163 11.40 -22.35 -1.48
C CYS A 163 10.16 -22.29 -2.38
N ALA A 164 9.02 -21.80 -1.87
CA ALA A 164 7.80 -21.64 -2.65
C ALA A 164 7.96 -20.69 -3.84
N ILE A 165 8.75 -19.62 -3.68
CA ILE A 165 9.11 -18.70 -4.76
C ILE A 165 10.05 -19.39 -5.76
N HIS A 166 11.03 -20.16 -5.29
CA HIS A 166 11.97 -20.86 -6.14
C HIS A 166 11.29 -21.82 -7.11
N GLU A 167 10.26 -22.53 -6.70
CA GLU A 167 9.49 -23.44 -7.55
C GLU A 167 8.85 -22.77 -8.78
N GLU A 168 8.59 -21.47 -8.70
CA GLU A 168 8.07 -20.67 -9.83
C GLU A 168 9.18 -20.00 -10.65
N MET A 169 10.45 -20.22 -10.31
CA MET A 169 11.57 -19.60 -11.01
C MET A 169 11.98 -20.40 -12.24
N SER A 170 12.32 -19.67 -13.28
CA SER A 170 13.02 -20.24 -14.42
C SER A 170 14.53 -20.37 -14.13
N ARG A 171 15.24 -21.28 -14.80
CA ARG A 171 16.71 -21.43 -14.68
C ARG A 171 17.49 -20.13 -14.89
N MET A 172 16.97 -19.21 -15.71
CA MET A 172 17.58 -17.89 -15.90
C MET A 172 17.44 -16.99 -14.66
N GLN A 173 16.38 -17.16 -13.89
CA GLN A 173 16.12 -16.37 -12.68
C GLN A 173 16.96 -16.87 -11.50
N GLU A 174 17.36 -18.14 -11.47
CA GLU A 174 18.24 -18.72 -10.46
C GLU A 174 19.63 -18.07 -10.39
N LYS A 175 19.99 -17.26 -11.41
CA LYS A 175 21.20 -16.41 -11.37
C LYS A 175 21.12 -15.28 -10.35
N LYS A 176 19.96 -15.04 -9.77
CA LYS A 176 19.72 -14.02 -8.75
C LYS A 176 19.16 -14.66 -7.48
N PRO A 177 19.51 -14.15 -6.30
CA PRO A 177 18.94 -14.67 -5.07
C PRO A 177 17.46 -14.33 -4.93
N VAL A 178 16.71 -15.20 -4.27
CA VAL A 178 15.42 -14.85 -3.65
C VAL A 178 15.73 -14.14 -2.34
N ILE A 179 15.24 -12.93 -2.16
CA ILE A 179 15.46 -12.13 -0.93
C ILE A 179 14.10 -11.70 -0.39
N LEU A 180 13.82 -12.02 0.85
CA LEU A 180 12.64 -11.55 1.56
C LEU A 180 12.99 -10.34 2.44
N MET A 181 12.10 -9.36 2.51
CA MET A 181 12.15 -8.34 3.54
C MET A 181 11.32 -8.83 4.74
N VAL A 182 11.94 -8.88 5.91
CA VAL A 182 11.28 -9.30 7.16
C VAL A 182 11.34 -8.15 8.14
N PRO A 183 10.22 -7.43 8.38
CA PRO A 183 10.14 -6.38 9.39
C PRO A 183 10.42 -6.90 10.79
N VAL A 184 11.08 -6.08 11.60
CA VAL A 184 11.47 -6.37 12.99
C VAL A 184 10.98 -5.26 13.90
N ASN A 185 10.19 -5.59 14.92
CA ASN A 185 9.78 -4.63 15.93
C ASN A 185 10.99 -4.23 16.79
N LEU A 186 11.45 -2.98 16.61
CA LEU A 186 12.61 -2.46 17.32
C LEU A 186 12.37 -2.25 18.81
N ARG A 187 11.13 -2.15 19.28
CA ARG A 187 10.79 -2.01 20.72
C ARG A 187 11.28 -3.19 21.56
N LYS A 188 11.48 -4.35 20.93
CA LYS A 188 12.07 -5.53 21.60
C LYS A 188 13.58 -5.42 21.81
N ILE A 189 14.26 -4.51 21.08
CA ILE A 189 15.70 -4.31 21.10
C ILE A 189 16.06 -2.97 21.76
N PHE A 190 15.26 -1.96 21.47
CA PHE A 190 15.38 -0.58 21.95
C PHE A 190 14.08 -0.21 22.66
N PRO A 191 14.04 -0.21 24.01
CA PRO A 191 12.82 0.05 24.77
C PRO A 191 12.14 1.36 24.35
N SER A 192 10.84 1.28 24.01
CA SER A 192 10.05 2.42 23.59
C SER A 192 8.56 2.13 23.79
N ASP A 193 7.83 3.12 24.31
CA ASP A 193 6.38 3.12 24.49
C ASP A 193 5.66 3.88 23.37
N SER A 194 6.41 4.33 22.35
CA SER A 194 5.87 5.05 21.22
C SER A 194 4.88 4.20 20.43
N MET A 195 3.75 4.78 20.06
CA MET A 195 2.77 4.19 19.14
C MET A 195 3.03 4.57 17.67
N LEU A 196 4.02 5.43 17.42
CA LEU A 196 4.48 5.77 16.08
C LEU A 196 5.28 4.62 15.45
N ASN A 197 5.64 4.75 14.18
CA ASN A 197 6.49 3.80 13.50
C ASN A 197 7.83 3.64 14.21
N PHE A 198 8.12 2.42 14.68
CA PHE A 198 9.42 2.08 15.26
C PHE A 198 9.78 0.63 14.93
N PHE A 199 10.09 0.38 13.68
CA PHE A 199 10.50 -0.92 13.18
C PHE A 199 11.75 -0.82 12.29
N GLY A 200 12.50 -1.89 12.24
CA GLY A 200 13.56 -2.11 11.27
C GLY A 200 13.20 -3.29 10.38
N TYR A 201 14.16 -3.77 9.60
CA TYR A 201 13.98 -4.98 8.80
C TYR A 201 15.32 -5.68 8.55
N ILE A 202 15.22 -6.99 8.33
CA ILE A 202 16.31 -7.82 7.84
C ILE A 202 15.94 -8.36 6.46
N GLU A 203 16.94 -8.82 5.70
CA GLU A 203 16.78 -9.25 4.31
C GLU A 203 17.38 -10.66 4.10
N PRO A 204 16.79 -11.71 4.74
CA PRO A 204 17.22 -13.08 4.50
C PRO A 204 17.00 -13.45 3.03
N GLY A 205 17.96 -14.13 2.46
CA GLY A 205 17.86 -14.55 1.07
C GLY A 205 18.66 -15.82 0.80
N TYR A 206 18.36 -16.47 -0.33
CA TYR A 206 19.03 -17.67 -0.80
C TYR A 206 19.29 -17.63 -2.30
N GLN A 207 20.48 -18.09 -2.70
CA GLN A 207 20.90 -18.23 -4.09
C GLN A 207 20.83 -19.70 -4.48
N PHE A 208 19.89 -20.03 -5.34
CA PHE A 208 19.73 -21.40 -5.89
C PHE A 208 20.67 -21.70 -7.05
N GLY A 209 20.73 -22.98 -7.47
CA GLY A 209 21.55 -23.41 -8.60
C GLY A 209 22.99 -23.78 -8.22
N GLY A 210 23.33 -23.83 -6.93
CA GLY A 210 24.65 -24.22 -6.44
C GLY A 210 24.80 -25.70 -6.06
N GLY A 211 23.79 -26.54 -6.30
CA GLY A 211 23.77 -27.96 -5.94
C GLY A 211 23.44 -28.24 -4.47
N LYS A 212 23.09 -27.21 -3.69
CA LYS A 212 22.57 -27.28 -2.32
C LYS A 212 21.23 -26.57 -2.30
N ASP A 213 20.22 -27.18 -2.88
CA ASP A 213 18.93 -26.53 -3.15
C ASP A 213 17.78 -27.22 -2.38
N SER A 214 18.12 -28.05 -1.35
CA SER A 214 17.11 -28.68 -0.50
C SER A 214 16.48 -27.68 0.48
N PHE A 215 15.30 -28.03 0.98
CA PHE A 215 14.63 -27.22 2.02
C PHE A 215 15.52 -27.04 3.26
N GLU A 216 16.25 -28.08 3.65
CA GLU A 216 17.17 -28.05 4.80
C GLU A 216 18.34 -27.10 4.59
N ASP A 217 18.90 -27.05 3.38
CA ASP A 217 19.98 -26.10 3.03
C ASP A 217 19.48 -24.64 3.14
N VAL A 218 18.28 -24.35 2.62
CA VAL A 218 17.66 -23.04 2.72
C VAL A 218 17.35 -22.69 4.19
N LEU A 219 16.81 -23.65 4.94
CA LEU A 219 16.46 -23.46 6.36
C LEU A 219 17.69 -23.12 7.20
N GLU A 220 18.79 -23.82 7.02
CA GLU A 220 20.03 -23.55 7.78
C GLU A 220 20.64 -22.20 7.37
N ALA A 221 20.65 -21.85 6.08
CA ALA A 221 21.11 -20.54 5.63
C ALA A 221 20.28 -19.39 6.22
N VAL A 222 18.95 -19.52 6.21
CA VAL A 222 18.04 -18.53 6.80
C VAL A 222 18.26 -18.42 8.30
N LYS A 223 18.43 -19.54 9.02
CA LYS A 223 18.70 -19.57 10.45
C LYS A 223 19.98 -18.82 10.80
N LEU A 224 21.08 -19.10 10.10
CA LEU A 224 22.35 -18.40 10.29
C LEU A 224 22.19 -16.91 10.03
N TYR A 225 21.52 -16.53 8.94
CA TYR A 225 21.26 -15.14 8.62
C TYR A 225 20.49 -14.40 9.73
N PHE A 226 19.44 -15.02 10.30
CA PHE A 226 18.68 -14.45 11.41
C PHE A 226 19.55 -14.27 12.65
N GLN A 227 20.38 -15.24 12.99
CA GLN A 227 21.29 -15.17 14.13
C GLN A 227 22.28 -14.00 14.02
N GLU A 228 22.85 -13.78 12.85
CA GLU A 228 23.82 -12.72 12.60
C GLU A 228 23.17 -11.33 12.55
N ASN A 229 21.98 -11.20 11.94
CA ASN A 229 21.41 -9.91 11.59
C ASN A 229 20.35 -9.37 12.57
N LEU A 230 19.89 -10.17 13.54
CA LEU A 230 19.00 -9.69 14.62
C LEU A 230 19.76 -9.14 15.83
N SER A 231 21.09 -8.99 15.75
CA SER A 231 21.88 -8.38 16.83
C SER A 231 21.54 -6.90 17.01
N LYS A 232 21.68 -6.39 18.24
CA LYS A 232 21.43 -4.99 18.57
C LYS A 232 22.30 -4.04 17.73
N GLU A 233 23.55 -4.42 17.51
CA GLU A 233 24.53 -3.66 16.75
C GLU A 233 24.10 -3.56 15.28
N HIS A 234 23.65 -4.67 14.68
CA HIS A 234 23.19 -4.67 13.29
C HIS A 234 21.94 -3.79 13.12
N MET A 235 20.97 -3.94 14.02
CA MET A 235 19.72 -3.15 13.97
C MET A 235 19.99 -1.66 14.23
N ALA A 236 20.93 -1.31 15.13
CA ALA A 236 21.36 0.05 15.35
C ALA A 236 22.00 0.65 14.07
N GLY A 237 22.85 -0.11 13.39
CA GLY A 237 23.45 0.30 12.12
C GLY A 237 22.39 0.62 11.05
N ARG A 238 21.42 -0.26 10.86
CA ARG A 238 20.31 -0.08 9.90
C ARG A 238 19.47 1.15 10.24
N MET A 239 19.13 1.32 11.52
CA MET A 239 18.38 2.49 11.99
C MET A 239 19.14 3.80 11.71
N ASN A 240 20.44 3.84 12.02
CA ASN A 240 21.27 5.01 11.79
C ASN A 240 21.42 5.34 10.29
N GLU A 241 21.50 4.33 9.41
CA GLU A 241 21.53 4.53 7.96
C GLU A 241 20.26 5.24 7.46
N LEU A 242 19.08 4.81 7.92
CA LEU A 242 17.79 5.38 7.52
C LEU A 242 17.65 6.84 8.00
N ILE A 243 17.96 7.11 9.26
CA ILE A 243 17.87 8.46 9.84
C ILE A 243 18.88 9.41 9.23
N ALA A 244 20.08 8.93 8.89
CA ALA A 244 21.09 9.74 8.25
C ALA A 244 20.65 10.30 6.89
N ILE A 245 19.77 9.59 6.15
CA ILE A 245 19.18 10.09 4.91
C ILE A 245 18.26 11.29 5.21
N GLU A 246 17.44 11.18 6.23
CA GLU A 246 16.54 12.27 6.64
C GLU A 246 17.31 13.51 7.13
N LYS A 247 18.35 13.29 7.96
CA LYS A 247 19.18 14.37 8.53
C LYS A 247 20.18 14.98 7.55
N HIS A 248 20.23 14.49 6.29
CA HIS A 248 21.18 14.99 5.31
C HIS A 248 20.90 16.46 4.94
N LYS A 249 21.89 17.35 5.12
CA LYS A 249 21.74 18.81 4.99
C LYS A 249 21.13 19.25 3.66
N ILE A 250 21.56 18.67 2.53
CA ILE A 250 21.04 19.00 1.19
C ILE A 250 19.58 18.60 1.06
N LEU A 251 19.20 17.40 1.55
CA LEU A 251 17.81 16.93 1.50
C LEU A 251 16.89 17.77 2.38
N LYS A 252 17.39 18.33 3.48
CA LYS A 252 16.59 19.18 4.37
C LYS A 252 16.05 20.43 3.64
N TRP A 253 16.84 21.04 2.77
CA TRP A 253 16.50 22.28 2.08
C TRP A 253 15.97 22.09 0.66
N ALA A 254 15.96 20.88 0.13
CA ALA A 254 15.44 20.59 -1.21
C ALA A 254 13.92 20.84 -1.30
N PRO A 255 13.40 21.46 -2.38
CA PRO A 255 11.98 21.61 -2.61
C PRO A 255 11.25 20.25 -2.58
N LEU A 256 10.04 20.22 -2.03
CA LEU A 256 9.27 18.99 -1.80
C LEU A 256 9.08 18.15 -3.07
N GLU A 257 8.79 18.78 -4.21
CA GLU A 257 8.61 18.05 -5.48
C GLU A 257 9.89 17.37 -5.97
N LEU A 258 11.05 18.04 -5.83
CA LEU A 258 12.35 17.44 -6.16
C LEU A 258 12.65 16.28 -5.22
N LYS A 259 12.44 16.49 -3.91
CA LYS A 259 12.59 15.46 -2.89
C LYS A 259 11.72 14.23 -3.18
N ASN A 260 10.44 14.43 -3.51
CA ASN A 260 9.52 13.37 -3.86
C ASN A 260 9.99 12.57 -5.09
N ARG A 261 10.56 13.24 -6.10
CA ARG A 261 11.13 12.56 -7.29
C ARG A 261 12.35 11.72 -6.91
N CYS A 262 13.26 12.27 -6.11
CA CYS A 262 14.46 11.55 -5.64
C CYS A 262 14.08 10.34 -4.77
N ILE A 263 13.13 10.51 -3.83
CA ILE A 263 12.65 9.42 -2.97
C ILE A 263 11.99 8.31 -3.80
N ARG A 264 11.14 8.66 -4.78
CA ARG A 264 10.52 7.67 -5.69
C ARG A 264 11.56 6.91 -6.51
N ALA A 265 12.57 7.59 -7.03
CA ALA A 265 13.66 6.94 -7.75
C ALA A 265 14.45 6.00 -6.84
N GLY A 266 14.79 6.44 -5.62
CA GLY A 266 15.45 5.61 -4.61
C GLY A 266 14.61 4.40 -4.20
N ALA A 267 13.32 4.58 -3.95
CA ALA A 267 12.38 3.49 -3.64
C ALA A 267 12.32 2.47 -4.77
N LYS A 268 12.21 2.92 -6.04
CA LYS A 268 12.21 2.01 -7.21
C LYS A 268 13.51 1.23 -7.35
N MET A 269 14.65 1.79 -6.94
CA MET A 269 15.93 1.07 -6.91
C MET A 269 15.95 0.05 -5.77
N ALA A 270 15.51 0.43 -4.56
CA ALA A 270 15.41 -0.47 -3.42
C ALA A 270 14.42 -1.62 -3.65
N GLU A 271 13.35 -1.37 -4.39
CA GLU A 271 12.43 -2.42 -4.83
C GLU A 271 13.13 -3.56 -5.59
N GLN A 272 14.23 -3.33 -6.31
CA GLN A 272 14.95 -4.37 -7.02
C GLN A 272 15.83 -5.24 -6.12
N GLU A 273 16.01 -4.86 -4.87
CA GLU A 273 16.83 -5.59 -3.88
C GLU A 273 16.02 -6.63 -3.11
N VAL A 274 14.68 -6.64 -3.24
CA VAL A 274 13.76 -7.52 -2.51
C VAL A 274 12.83 -8.24 -3.49
N THR A 275 12.57 -9.53 -3.26
CA THR A 275 11.62 -10.35 -4.04
C THR A 275 10.20 -10.24 -3.49
N ALA A 276 10.02 -10.46 -2.18
CA ALA A 276 8.74 -10.49 -1.49
C ALA A 276 8.91 -10.02 -0.03
N VAL A 277 7.81 -9.87 0.68
CA VAL A 277 7.79 -9.42 2.08
C VAL A 277 7.15 -10.50 2.96
N LEU A 278 7.70 -10.74 4.15
CA LEU A 278 7.11 -11.58 5.19
C LEU A 278 6.98 -10.75 6.47
N SER A 279 5.77 -10.37 6.81
CA SER A 279 5.44 -9.57 8.00
C SER A 279 4.84 -10.44 9.10
N ASN A 280 5.50 -10.52 10.26
CA ASN A 280 5.01 -11.28 11.40
C ASN A 280 4.61 -10.33 12.55
N MET A 281 3.30 -10.19 12.76
CA MET A 281 2.71 -9.37 13.82
C MET A 281 2.80 -9.99 15.20
N SER A 282 3.35 -11.22 15.30
CA SER A 282 3.44 -11.96 16.55
C SER A 282 2.06 -12.38 17.11
N VAL A 283 2.00 -12.60 18.43
CA VAL A 283 0.79 -13.05 19.13
C VAL A 283 -0.06 -11.86 19.54
N VAL A 284 -1.32 -11.84 19.11
CA VAL A 284 -2.33 -10.91 19.63
C VAL A 284 -2.86 -11.47 20.95
N LYS A 285 -2.71 -10.69 22.03
CA LYS A 285 -3.17 -11.10 23.37
C LYS A 285 -4.44 -10.33 23.72
N MET A 286 -5.44 -11.03 24.24
CA MET A 286 -6.66 -10.48 24.80
C MET A 286 -6.86 -11.05 26.21
N PRO A 287 -7.54 -10.32 27.13
CA PRO A 287 -7.95 -10.91 28.41
C PRO A 287 -8.78 -12.18 28.19
N GLU A 288 -8.64 -13.18 29.06
CA GLU A 288 -9.29 -14.49 28.87
C GLU A 288 -10.81 -14.38 28.75
N ASP A 289 -11.43 -13.54 29.57
CA ASP A 289 -12.88 -13.32 29.58
C ASP A 289 -13.38 -12.71 28.26
N TYR A 290 -12.58 -11.89 27.62
CA TYR A 290 -12.88 -11.30 26.30
C TYR A 290 -12.55 -12.25 25.15
N ALA A 291 -11.52 -13.06 25.33
CA ALA A 291 -11.01 -13.94 24.29
C ALA A 291 -12.07 -14.95 23.81
N GLN A 292 -13.00 -15.38 24.68
CA GLN A 292 -14.06 -16.35 24.31
C GLN A 292 -14.98 -15.83 23.19
N TYR A 293 -15.17 -14.52 23.07
CA TYR A 293 -16.00 -13.88 22.06
C TYR A 293 -15.27 -13.64 20.72
N ILE A 294 -13.98 -13.93 20.64
CA ILE A 294 -13.13 -13.65 19.47
C ILE A 294 -12.69 -14.99 18.85
N GLU A 295 -12.96 -15.10 17.55
CA GLU A 295 -12.57 -16.28 16.77
C GLU A 295 -11.11 -16.20 16.31
N LYS A 296 -10.74 -15.16 15.57
CA LYS A 296 -9.40 -14.95 15.01
C LYS A 296 -9.08 -13.47 14.82
N PHE A 297 -7.80 -13.17 14.68
CA PHE A 297 -7.31 -11.91 14.09
C PHE A 297 -6.70 -12.20 12.72
N GLY A 298 -6.82 -11.25 11.80
CA GLY A 298 -6.19 -11.28 10.49
C GLY A 298 -5.51 -9.95 10.19
N VAL A 299 -4.51 -9.95 9.32
CA VAL A 299 -3.76 -8.77 8.91
C VAL A 299 -3.53 -8.79 7.42
N TYR A 300 -3.87 -7.70 6.74
CA TYR A 300 -3.60 -7.48 5.33
C TYR A 300 -2.74 -6.23 5.16
N THR A 301 -1.95 -6.20 4.09
CA THR A 301 -1.18 -5.02 3.71
C THR A 301 -1.35 -4.69 2.25
N SER A 302 -1.40 -3.40 1.93
CA SER A 302 -1.34 -2.95 0.55
C SER A 302 0.09 -3.06 0.04
N THR A 303 0.30 -3.84 -1.00
CA THR A 303 1.62 -4.09 -1.56
C THR A 303 1.62 -4.03 -3.09
N ASN A 304 2.78 -3.73 -3.68
CA ASN A 304 3.04 -3.88 -5.11
C ASN A 304 3.74 -5.20 -5.45
N ARG A 305 3.93 -6.06 -4.43
CA ARG A 305 4.64 -7.35 -4.50
C ARG A 305 3.74 -8.46 -3.97
N THR A 306 4.32 -9.64 -3.77
CA THR A 306 3.71 -10.65 -2.91
C THR A 306 4.16 -10.41 -1.48
N GLU A 307 3.23 -10.29 -0.57
CA GLU A 307 3.47 -10.14 0.85
C GLU A 307 2.70 -11.18 1.63
N LEU A 308 3.36 -11.82 2.59
CA LEU A 308 2.76 -12.74 3.55
C LEU A 308 2.70 -12.05 4.90
N CYS A 309 1.49 -11.78 5.38
CA CYS A 309 1.24 -11.31 6.74
C CYS A 309 0.82 -12.47 7.64
N ILE A 310 1.33 -12.48 8.86
CA ILE A 310 1.12 -13.53 9.84
C ILE A 310 0.76 -12.91 11.18
N CYS A 311 -0.30 -13.39 11.79
CA CYS A 311 -0.60 -13.11 13.20
C CYS A 311 -1.17 -14.36 13.87
N SER A 312 -1.06 -14.45 15.19
CA SER A 312 -1.61 -15.56 15.93
C SER A 312 -2.49 -15.10 17.09
N PHE A 313 -3.57 -15.83 17.31
CA PHE A 313 -4.48 -15.65 18.43
C PHE A 313 -4.91 -17.02 18.95
N LYS A 314 -4.75 -17.27 20.24
CA LYS A 314 -4.90 -18.61 20.85
C LYS A 314 -4.03 -19.63 20.10
N ASP A 315 -4.62 -20.72 19.63
CA ASP A 315 -3.93 -21.75 18.83
C ASP A 315 -4.08 -21.55 17.31
N THR A 316 -4.70 -20.46 16.88
CA THR A 316 -4.88 -20.16 15.46
C THR A 316 -3.79 -19.23 14.96
N LEU A 317 -3.00 -19.67 13.96
CA LEU A 317 -2.12 -18.84 13.15
C LEU A 317 -2.88 -18.45 11.89
N SER A 318 -3.14 -17.18 11.72
CA SER A 318 -3.72 -16.62 10.52
C SER A 318 -2.62 -16.16 9.57
N LEU A 319 -2.72 -16.58 8.32
CA LEU A 319 -1.83 -16.26 7.21
C LEU A 319 -2.63 -15.53 6.14
N SER A 320 -2.12 -14.42 5.66
CA SER A 320 -2.77 -13.66 4.61
C SER A 320 -1.74 -13.26 3.56
N PHE A 321 -1.84 -13.84 2.38
CA PHE A 321 -1.09 -13.39 1.22
C PHE A 321 -1.83 -12.26 0.54
N THR A 322 -1.12 -11.18 0.31
CA THR A 322 -1.56 -10.09 -0.55
C THR A 322 -0.65 -9.99 -1.76
N SER A 323 -1.23 -9.85 -2.95
CA SER A 323 -0.48 -9.84 -4.20
C SER A 323 -1.23 -9.08 -5.28
N ARG A 324 -0.49 -8.48 -6.23
CA ARG A 324 -1.04 -7.91 -7.47
C ARG A 324 -0.68 -8.74 -8.70
N TYR A 325 -0.37 -10.01 -8.50
CA TYR A 325 -0.08 -10.97 -9.55
C TYR A 325 -1.25 -11.92 -9.75
N ASP A 326 -1.50 -12.32 -11.01
CA ASP A 326 -2.61 -13.20 -11.40
C ASP A 326 -2.44 -14.62 -10.86
N SER A 327 -1.20 -15.07 -10.68
CA SER A 327 -0.89 -16.42 -10.25
C SER A 327 -0.91 -16.55 -8.74
N THR A 328 -1.56 -17.59 -8.26
CA THR A 328 -1.55 -18.04 -6.85
C THR A 328 -0.63 -19.24 -6.62
N ASN A 329 0.25 -19.55 -7.57
CA ASN A 329 1.13 -20.73 -7.49
C ASN A 329 2.07 -20.64 -6.28
N ILE A 330 2.65 -19.47 -6.00
CA ILE A 330 3.54 -19.28 -4.84
C ILE A 330 2.82 -19.60 -3.54
N GLN A 331 1.57 -19.14 -3.37
CA GLN A 331 0.74 -19.42 -2.19
C GLN A 331 0.48 -20.93 -2.09
N ARG A 332 0.09 -21.56 -3.19
CA ARG A 332 -0.15 -23.01 -3.26
C ARG A 332 1.12 -23.81 -2.91
N ASN A 333 2.27 -23.45 -3.47
CA ASN A 333 3.55 -24.11 -3.17
C ASN A 333 3.92 -23.94 -1.70
N PHE A 334 3.72 -22.74 -1.13
CA PHE A 334 3.96 -22.47 0.27
C PHE A 334 3.11 -23.35 1.19
N TYR A 335 1.81 -23.45 0.93
CA TYR A 335 0.92 -24.30 1.72
C TYR A 335 1.25 -25.78 1.55
N ARG A 336 1.61 -26.23 0.35
CA ARG A 336 2.05 -27.60 0.10
C ARG A 336 3.31 -27.94 0.89
N ILE A 337 4.33 -27.08 0.90
CA ILE A 337 5.55 -27.29 1.68
C ILE A 337 5.22 -27.44 3.18
N LEU A 338 4.33 -26.60 3.73
CA LEU A 338 3.92 -26.73 5.12
C LEU A 338 3.14 -28.02 5.39
N THR A 339 2.30 -28.45 4.46
CA THR A 339 1.57 -29.72 4.56
C THR A 339 2.51 -30.92 4.51
N GLU A 340 3.52 -30.90 3.64
CA GLU A 340 4.56 -31.94 3.58
C GLU A 340 5.41 -32.00 4.85
N LEU A 341 5.55 -30.87 5.57
CA LEU A 341 6.17 -30.84 6.90
C LEU A 341 5.24 -31.34 8.03
N GLY A 342 3.97 -31.66 7.73
CA GLY A 342 3.02 -32.23 8.66
C GLY A 342 2.06 -31.23 9.32
N VAL A 343 1.96 -29.98 8.80
CA VAL A 343 1.00 -28.99 9.30
C VAL A 343 -0.32 -29.10 8.55
N GLN A 344 -1.45 -29.12 9.26
CA GLN A 344 -2.75 -29.00 8.62
C GLN A 344 -3.04 -27.53 8.26
N VAL A 345 -3.19 -27.25 6.98
CA VAL A 345 -3.47 -25.91 6.44
C VAL A 345 -4.91 -25.85 5.96
N THR A 346 -5.70 -24.93 6.52
CA THR A 346 -7.05 -24.64 6.07
C THR A 346 -7.03 -23.35 5.26
N VAL A 347 -7.26 -23.44 3.95
CA VAL A 347 -7.34 -22.27 3.07
C VAL A 347 -8.79 -21.78 3.05
N THR A 348 -9.00 -20.48 3.26
CA THR A 348 -10.30 -19.83 3.24
C THR A 348 -10.32 -18.76 2.16
N GLU A 349 -11.46 -18.64 1.47
CA GLU A 349 -11.68 -17.51 0.59
C GLU A 349 -12.00 -16.26 1.42
N ALA A 350 -11.36 -15.16 1.09
CA ALA A 350 -11.63 -13.91 1.77
C ALA A 350 -13.02 -13.39 1.42
N ASP A 351 -13.87 -13.20 2.43
CA ASP A 351 -15.28 -12.81 2.27
C ASP A 351 -15.39 -11.28 2.34
N PHE A 352 -15.73 -10.66 1.21
CA PHE A 352 -15.89 -9.20 1.07
C PHE A 352 -17.24 -8.87 0.43
N PRO A 353 -17.83 -7.68 0.72
CA PRO A 353 -19.07 -7.24 0.07
C PRO A 353 -18.90 -7.17 -1.45
N GLU A 354 -19.92 -7.66 -2.18
CA GLU A 354 -19.92 -7.62 -3.66
C GLU A 354 -19.86 -6.18 -4.20
N ASP A 355 -20.49 -5.24 -3.50
CA ASP A 355 -20.52 -3.81 -3.87
C ASP A 355 -19.17 -3.10 -3.68
N ALA A 356 -18.25 -3.68 -2.91
CA ALA A 356 -16.91 -3.13 -2.74
C ALA A 356 -16.10 -3.08 -4.05
N LYS A 357 -16.43 -3.92 -5.02
CA LYS A 357 -15.81 -4.00 -6.35
C LYS A 357 -16.20 -2.84 -7.28
N ALA A 358 -17.31 -2.16 -7.03
CA ALA A 358 -17.88 -1.15 -7.96
C ALA A 358 -17.08 0.16 -8.04
N ASN A 359 -16.23 0.48 -7.07
CA ASN A 359 -15.45 1.74 -7.06
C ASN A 359 -14.25 1.77 -8.03
N TYR A 360 -13.98 0.68 -8.71
CA TYR A 360 -12.83 0.52 -9.61
C TYR A 360 -13.08 1.05 -11.04
N GLU A 361 -14.33 1.31 -11.42
CA GLU A 361 -14.70 1.58 -12.81
C GLU A 361 -14.13 2.88 -13.40
N GLY A 362 -13.95 3.94 -12.60
CA GLY A 362 -13.50 5.24 -13.12
C GLY A 362 -12.11 5.20 -13.78
N LYS A 363 -11.20 4.34 -13.31
CA LYS A 363 -9.86 4.18 -13.90
C LYS A 363 -9.92 3.34 -15.18
N LYS A 364 -10.74 2.30 -15.20
CA LYS A 364 -11.00 1.49 -16.42
C LYS A 364 -11.62 2.36 -17.52
N VAL A 365 -12.58 3.21 -17.16
CA VAL A 365 -13.20 4.14 -18.11
C VAL A 365 -12.15 5.08 -18.73
N LEU A 366 -11.25 5.67 -17.92
CA LEU A 366 -10.18 6.53 -18.44
C LEU A 366 -9.21 5.77 -19.35
N GLN A 367 -8.88 4.51 -19.04
CA GLN A 367 -8.01 3.67 -19.86
C GLN A 367 -8.67 3.33 -21.21
N ILE A 368 -9.93 2.90 -21.19
CA ILE A 368 -10.71 2.63 -22.42
C ILE A 368 -10.80 3.90 -23.28
N PHE A 369 -11.11 5.04 -22.65
CA PHE A 369 -11.18 6.32 -23.33
C PHE A 369 -9.85 6.74 -23.95
N THR A 370 -8.72 6.50 -23.24
CA THR A 370 -7.36 6.73 -23.76
C THR A 370 -7.11 5.91 -25.03
N PHE A 371 -7.48 4.62 -24.99
CA PHE A 371 -7.34 3.74 -26.15
C PHE A 371 -8.20 4.22 -27.34
N CYS A 372 -9.45 4.60 -27.09
CA CYS A 372 -10.35 5.14 -28.13
C CYS A 372 -9.81 6.44 -28.75
N CYS A 373 -9.26 7.36 -27.95
CA CYS A 373 -8.64 8.59 -28.44
C CYS A 373 -7.44 8.30 -29.34
N ILE A 374 -6.54 7.38 -28.92
CA ILE A 374 -5.38 6.99 -29.74
C ILE A 374 -5.83 6.35 -31.04
N ALA A 375 -6.79 5.44 -31.00
CA ALA A 375 -7.33 4.79 -32.20
C ALA A 375 -7.94 5.81 -33.17
N ALA A 376 -8.72 6.75 -32.66
CA ALA A 376 -9.33 7.82 -33.48
C ALA A 376 -8.28 8.72 -34.17
N ILE A 377 -7.22 9.09 -33.43
CA ILE A 377 -6.11 9.88 -33.97
C ILE A 377 -5.39 9.10 -35.09
N VAL A 378 -5.02 7.85 -34.85
CA VAL A 378 -4.30 7.01 -35.82
C VAL A 378 -5.15 6.80 -37.07
N LEU A 379 -6.43 6.45 -36.93
CA LEU A 379 -7.34 6.23 -38.06
C LEU A 379 -7.53 7.52 -38.87
N SER A 380 -7.71 8.66 -38.21
CA SER A 380 -7.87 9.95 -38.90
C SER A 380 -6.61 10.36 -39.66
N MET A 381 -5.42 10.13 -39.07
CA MET A 381 -4.15 10.41 -39.76
C MET A 381 -3.94 9.49 -40.97
N MET A 382 -4.22 8.19 -40.84
CA MET A 382 -4.12 7.25 -41.96
C MET A 382 -5.08 7.64 -43.12
N THR A 383 -6.32 7.98 -42.77
CA THR A 383 -7.33 8.40 -43.78
C THR A 383 -6.93 9.72 -44.46
N ASP A 384 -6.39 10.68 -43.70
CA ASP A 384 -5.95 11.97 -44.22
C ASP A 384 -4.77 11.81 -45.20
N ILE A 385 -3.82 10.96 -44.91
CA ILE A 385 -2.67 10.62 -45.75
C ILE A 385 -3.14 9.93 -47.06
N ILE A 386 -4.17 9.07 -47.00
CA ILE A 386 -4.66 8.32 -48.17
C ILE A 386 -5.49 9.21 -49.09
N ILE A 387 -6.32 10.09 -48.52
CA ILE A 387 -7.29 10.90 -49.29
C ILE A 387 -6.67 12.21 -49.78
N SER A 388 -5.79 12.83 -48.98
CA SER A 388 -5.21 14.14 -49.28
C SER A 388 -3.68 14.06 -49.06
N PRO A 389 -2.85 14.40 -50.04
CA PRO A 389 -1.41 14.49 -49.83
C PRO A 389 -1.09 15.70 -48.96
N GLY A 390 -1.11 15.49 -47.64
CA GLY A 390 -0.80 16.48 -46.61
C GLY A 390 -1.64 16.28 -45.35
N VAL A 391 -1.16 16.79 -44.22
CA VAL A 391 -1.85 16.66 -42.92
C VAL A 391 -2.76 17.88 -42.76
N HIS A 392 -4.04 17.76 -43.04
CA HIS A 392 -4.97 18.88 -43.02
C HIS A 392 -6.03 18.75 -41.92
N TRP A 393 -6.98 17.83 -42.04
CA TRP A 393 -8.10 17.72 -41.10
C TRP A 393 -7.82 16.81 -39.89
N SER A 394 -6.90 15.84 -40.01
CA SER A 394 -6.53 14.96 -38.93
C SER A 394 -5.94 15.69 -37.72
N VAL A 395 -5.30 16.86 -37.91
CA VAL A 395 -4.81 17.74 -36.85
C VAL A 395 -5.96 18.22 -35.95
N TYR A 396 -7.12 18.53 -36.53
CA TYR A 396 -8.29 18.97 -35.76
C TYR A 396 -8.85 17.81 -34.90
N VAL A 397 -8.90 16.60 -35.46
CA VAL A 397 -9.31 15.40 -34.68
C VAL A 397 -8.33 15.12 -33.55
N ALA A 398 -7.03 15.19 -33.84
CA ALA A 398 -6.00 14.96 -32.83
C ALA A 398 -6.08 16.00 -31.70
N SER A 399 -6.25 17.27 -32.01
CA SER A 399 -6.40 18.34 -31.00
C SER A 399 -7.68 18.17 -30.16
N GLY A 400 -8.79 17.79 -30.80
CA GLY A 400 -10.04 17.49 -30.10
C GLY A 400 -9.93 16.32 -29.17
N CYS A 401 -9.37 15.20 -29.62
CA CYS A 401 -9.11 14.02 -28.77
C CYS A 401 -8.16 14.35 -27.59
N ALA A 402 -7.09 15.10 -27.86
CA ALA A 402 -6.16 15.52 -26.81
C ALA A 402 -6.86 16.41 -25.76
N THR A 403 -7.68 17.35 -26.19
CA THR A 403 -8.47 18.21 -25.29
C THR A 403 -9.40 17.40 -24.41
N MET A 404 -10.20 16.53 -25.00
CA MET A 404 -11.12 15.67 -24.25
C MET A 404 -10.37 14.78 -23.26
N TRP A 405 -9.24 14.23 -23.69
CA TRP A 405 -8.42 13.38 -22.82
C TRP A 405 -7.84 14.17 -21.63
N PHE A 406 -7.26 15.35 -21.86
CA PHE A 406 -6.72 16.17 -20.78
C PHE A 406 -7.82 16.62 -19.81
N THR A 407 -8.98 16.98 -20.33
CA THR A 407 -10.14 17.38 -19.54
C THR A 407 -10.61 16.23 -18.63
N MET A 408 -10.77 15.03 -19.17
CA MET A 408 -11.14 13.85 -18.39
C MET A 408 -10.04 13.45 -17.40
N ALA A 409 -8.78 13.44 -17.80
CA ALA A 409 -7.66 13.07 -16.93
C ALA A 409 -7.53 14.04 -15.74
N VAL A 410 -7.63 15.35 -15.99
CA VAL A 410 -7.60 16.36 -14.92
C VAL A 410 -8.85 16.27 -14.05
N GLY A 411 -10.02 16.06 -14.64
CA GLY A 411 -11.27 15.81 -13.92
C GLY A 411 -11.13 14.63 -12.95
N TYR A 412 -10.56 13.54 -13.40
CA TYR A 412 -10.30 12.36 -12.59
C TYR A 412 -9.26 12.61 -11.48
N VAL A 413 -8.10 13.18 -11.82
CA VAL A 413 -6.98 13.41 -10.88
C VAL A 413 -7.31 14.45 -9.81
N LYS A 414 -8.06 15.51 -10.19
CA LYS A 414 -8.41 16.65 -9.32
C LYS A 414 -9.85 16.61 -8.80
N ARG A 415 -10.53 15.46 -8.90
CA ARG A 415 -11.95 15.29 -8.56
C ARG A 415 -12.36 15.76 -7.16
N PHE A 416 -11.44 15.70 -6.20
CA PHE A 416 -11.71 16.10 -4.81
C PHE A 416 -11.40 17.56 -4.50
N ASN A 417 -10.79 18.31 -5.42
CA ASN A 417 -10.51 19.73 -5.24
C ASN A 417 -11.12 20.53 -6.40
N LEU A 418 -12.35 20.98 -6.20
CA LEU A 418 -13.13 21.66 -7.20
C LEU A 418 -12.42 22.90 -7.76
N LEU A 419 -11.80 23.71 -6.89
CA LEU A 419 -11.11 24.94 -7.32
C LEU A 419 -9.89 24.64 -8.20
N LYS A 420 -9.07 23.67 -7.79
CA LYS A 420 -7.91 23.25 -8.60
C LYS A 420 -8.33 22.59 -9.91
N ASN A 421 -9.41 21.80 -9.90
CA ASN A 421 -9.98 21.22 -11.11
C ASN A 421 -10.42 22.33 -12.08
N ALA A 422 -11.24 23.26 -11.60
CA ALA A 422 -11.72 24.39 -12.40
C ALA A 422 -10.57 25.23 -12.98
N ALA A 423 -9.53 25.54 -12.19
CA ALA A 423 -8.37 26.27 -12.67
C ALA A 423 -7.61 25.53 -13.79
N TRP A 424 -7.42 24.22 -13.65
CA TRP A 424 -6.79 23.42 -14.70
C TRP A 424 -7.66 23.29 -15.95
N GLN A 425 -8.97 23.12 -15.81
CA GLN A 425 -9.91 23.09 -16.93
C GLN A 425 -9.87 24.41 -17.70
N LEU A 426 -9.90 25.53 -16.98
CA LEU A 426 -9.78 26.87 -17.59
C LEU A 426 -8.48 27.01 -18.39
N LEU A 427 -7.34 26.59 -17.81
CA LEU A 427 -6.04 26.70 -18.45
C LEU A 427 -5.95 25.83 -19.71
N ILE A 428 -6.43 24.59 -19.68
CA ILE A 428 -6.42 23.67 -20.82
C ILE A 428 -7.30 24.20 -21.94
N MET A 429 -8.55 24.53 -21.64
CA MET A 429 -9.50 24.98 -22.65
C MET A 429 -9.09 26.33 -23.28
N SER A 430 -8.61 27.28 -22.46
CA SER A 430 -8.12 28.55 -22.94
C SER A 430 -6.87 28.40 -23.81
N GLY A 431 -5.93 27.56 -23.39
CA GLY A 431 -4.71 27.28 -24.15
C GLY A 431 -5.01 26.71 -25.54
N ILE A 432 -5.98 25.81 -25.64
CA ILE A 432 -6.39 25.22 -26.91
C ILE A 432 -7.09 26.25 -27.81
N CYS A 433 -7.97 27.10 -27.26
CA CYS A 433 -8.58 28.18 -28.03
C CYS A 433 -7.52 29.12 -28.65
N VAL A 434 -6.48 29.46 -27.86
CA VAL A 434 -5.36 30.31 -28.37
C VAL A 434 -4.56 29.57 -29.45
N LEU A 435 -4.24 28.28 -29.25
CA LEU A 435 -3.53 27.49 -30.27
C LEU A 435 -4.31 27.39 -31.58
N TRP A 436 -5.63 27.24 -31.53
CA TRP A 436 -6.47 27.21 -32.73
C TRP A 436 -6.57 28.56 -33.39
N ASP A 437 -6.66 29.67 -32.63
CA ASP A 437 -6.69 31.04 -33.20
C ASP A 437 -5.34 31.35 -33.88
N LEU A 438 -4.21 30.94 -33.28
CA LEU A 438 -2.89 31.06 -33.92
C LEU A 438 -2.79 30.20 -35.19
N GLY A 439 -3.27 28.95 -35.15
CA GLY A 439 -3.26 28.05 -36.31
C GLY A 439 -4.12 28.51 -37.48
N THR A 440 -5.18 29.27 -37.20
CA THR A 440 -6.08 29.84 -38.25
C THR A 440 -5.72 31.27 -38.66
N GLY A 441 -4.57 31.78 -38.21
CA GLY A 441 -4.03 33.09 -38.63
C GLY A 441 -4.46 34.25 -37.73
N TRP A 442 -4.45 34.04 -36.42
CA TRP A 442 -4.72 35.01 -35.35
C TRP A 442 -5.80 36.06 -35.66
N ARG A 443 -7.02 35.69 -35.40
CA ARG A 443 -8.19 36.58 -35.57
C ARG A 443 -8.65 37.23 -34.27
N GLY A 444 -8.03 36.84 -33.13
CA GLY A 444 -8.35 37.34 -31.81
C GLY A 444 -9.66 36.80 -31.21
N TRP A 445 -10.31 35.81 -31.86
CA TRP A 445 -11.57 35.25 -31.37
C TRP A 445 -11.39 34.48 -30.09
N SER A 446 -10.23 33.86 -29.90
CA SER A 446 -9.89 33.12 -28.67
C SER A 446 -9.97 34.01 -27.44
N VAL A 447 -9.43 35.23 -27.50
CA VAL A 447 -9.38 36.17 -26.38
C VAL A 447 -10.72 36.90 -26.23
N ASN A 448 -11.35 37.28 -27.33
CA ASN A 448 -12.56 38.11 -27.29
C ASN A 448 -13.85 37.30 -27.05
N ILE A 449 -13.89 36.04 -27.46
CA ILE A 449 -15.11 35.21 -27.41
C ILE A 449 -14.83 33.90 -26.66
N GLY A 450 -13.78 33.13 -27.02
CA GLY A 450 -13.52 31.79 -26.54
C GLY A 450 -13.26 31.75 -25.03
N ILE A 451 -12.26 32.45 -24.57
CA ILE A 451 -11.86 32.47 -23.15
C ILE A 451 -12.95 33.02 -22.23
N PRO A 452 -13.62 34.15 -22.54
CA PRO A 452 -14.74 34.64 -21.72
C PRO A 452 -15.89 33.66 -21.59
N ASN A 453 -16.28 32.96 -22.68
CA ASN A 453 -17.33 31.95 -22.61
C ASN A 453 -16.91 30.72 -21.79
N ILE A 454 -15.65 30.27 -21.87
CA ILE A 454 -15.11 29.19 -21.07
C ILE A 454 -15.11 29.58 -19.57
N CYS A 455 -14.69 30.81 -19.25
CA CYS A 455 -14.73 31.32 -17.88
C CYS A 455 -16.17 31.32 -17.32
N LEU A 456 -17.14 31.80 -18.10
CA LEU A 456 -18.54 31.81 -17.70
C LEU A 456 -19.08 30.38 -17.50
N LEU A 457 -18.80 29.46 -18.43
CA LEU A 457 -19.24 28.09 -18.34
C LEU A 457 -18.67 27.39 -17.08
N ILE A 458 -17.38 27.56 -16.81
CA ILE A 458 -16.74 26.99 -15.62
C ILE A 458 -17.34 27.57 -14.33
N GLN A 459 -17.63 28.88 -14.30
CA GLN A 459 -18.30 29.52 -13.17
C GLN A 459 -19.70 28.95 -12.94
N ILE A 460 -20.50 28.79 -14.00
CA ILE A 460 -21.83 28.18 -13.92
C ILE A 460 -21.75 26.75 -13.37
N VAL A 461 -20.84 25.93 -13.93
CA VAL A 461 -20.65 24.56 -13.46
C VAL A 461 -20.22 24.52 -11.99
N MET A 462 -19.29 25.39 -11.60
CA MET A 462 -18.88 25.50 -10.19
C MET A 462 -20.02 25.87 -9.26
N LEU A 463 -20.88 26.82 -9.67
CA LEU A 463 -22.06 27.23 -8.90
C LEU A 463 -23.06 26.08 -8.76
N ILE A 464 -23.33 25.34 -9.83
CA ILE A 464 -24.20 24.16 -9.82
C ILE A 464 -23.64 23.11 -8.86
N ILE A 465 -22.36 22.74 -8.98
CA ILE A 465 -21.73 21.73 -8.12
C ILE A 465 -21.72 22.21 -6.66
N SER A 466 -21.43 23.49 -6.41
CA SER A 466 -21.46 24.05 -5.07
C SER A 466 -22.87 24.00 -4.46
N ARG A 467 -23.90 24.26 -5.27
CA ARG A 467 -25.30 24.19 -4.85
C ARG A 467 -25.71 22.76 -4.50
N ILE A 468 -25.35 21.80 -5.35
CA ILE A 468 -25.61 20.37 -5.12
C ILE A 468 -24.90 19.90 -3.86
N ARG A 469 -23.65 20.32 -3.64
CA ARG A 469 -22.86 20.00 -2.43
C ARG A 469 -23.50 20.49 -1.14
N SER A 470 -24.25 21.57 -1.16
CA SER A 470 -24.95 22.08 0.03
C SER A 470 -26.20 21.29 0.39
N LEU A 471 -26.69 20.41 -0.49
CA LEU A 471 -27.97 19.72 -0.35
C LEU A 471 -27.87 18.32 0.28
N SER A 472 -26.75 17.58 0.16
CA SER A 472 -26.58 16.28 0.83
C SER A 472 -25.13 15.77 0.83
N PRO A 473 -24.61 15.27 1.98
CA PRO A 473 -23.31 14.59 2.03
C PRO A 473 -23.31 13.19 1.38
N ARG A 474 -24.48 12.56 1.21
CA ARG A 474 -24.62 11.20 0.64
C ARG A 474 -24.53 11.16 -0.90
N GLU A 475 -24.85 12.27 -1.57
CA GLU A 475 -24.89 12.35 -3.04
C GLU A 475 -23.52 12.60 -3.70
N TYR A 476 -22.46 12.70 -2.91
CA TYR A 476 -21.09 12.91 -3.43
C TYR A 476 -20.57 11.79 -4.33
N MET A 477 -21.09 10.60 -4.22
CA MET A 477 -20.64 9.44 -5.00
C MET A 477 -21.28 9.33 -6.38
N ILE A 478 -22.47 9.90 -6.58
CA ILE A 478 -23.26 9.74 -7.82
C ILE A 478 -22.78 10.68 -8.94
N TYR A 479 -22.18 11.82 -8.62
CA TYR A 479 -21.81 12.85 -9.60
C TYR A 479 -20.37 12.76 -10.14
N TYR A 480 -19.63 11.72 -9.83
CA TYR A 480 -18.27 11.49 -10.29
C TYR A 480 -18.06 10.14 -10.98
N VAL A 481 -19.13 9.53 -11.44
CA VAL A 481 -19.10 8.33 -12.31
C VAL A 481 -18.91 8.76 -13.75
#